data_aa0f22dcf48ef3a0ffb6d140b6c42310
#
_entry.id   aa0f22dcf48ef3a0ffb6d140b6c42310
#
_cell.length_a   1.000
_cell.length_b   1.000
_cell.length_c   1.000
_cell.angle_alpha   90.00
_cell.angle_beta   90.00
_cell.angle_gamma   90.00
#
_symmetry.space_group_name_H-M   'P 1'
#
loop_
_entity.id
_entity.type
_entity.pdbx_description
1 polymer ?
#
loop_
_entity_poly.entity_id
_entity_poly.type
_entity_poly.pdbx_seq_one_letter_code
_entity_poly.pdbx_strand_id
1 'polypeptide(L)'
;MNSKIVNVIKKGELIFLMEKETKKSLLLITFGVVLFVLLMHFSEVIKILQRGVSLTLPIMVGLILAFVLNVPMKMFERLFAKLKKKYPRLKKMPVTSLSLFATLACIVLLIGIVYTMFVPGLVASVRSIYNVFMENMPKWLSWLRSNGMDTAWISREVTSWDFNKLLTQITGNVGNVGNALGKVVDATTSAFGVAMNVMMGFIIAIYVLLSRVSLTRQCKKMIYAHLSKNHADKICYISSLVNETYSKFFSGQCIEAVILGLLIFIAFTVFRLPYANLIAVLTAILSFIPYIGAFASCFIGALLIVMVDPWKGLLSIVVYQVVQFIENQFIYPRVVGGSVGLAPLWTLSAALIGGNLFGAIGMIFAIPVTAVLYVLLKDDANRRLQRKKIDI
;
A
#
# COMPACT_ATOMS: atom_id res chain seq x y z
N MET A 1 25.00 78.31 -1.65
CA MET A 1 23.74 77.59 -1.38
C MET A 1 23.83 76.06 -1.69
N ASN A 2 24.86 75.64 -2.46
CA ASN A 2 24.97 74.18 -2.88
C ASN A 2 25.62 73.23 -1.86
N SER A 3 26.44 73.69 -0.90
CA SER A 3 27.13 72.80 0.03
C SER A 3 26.22 72.17 1.13
N LYS A 4 25.20 72.94 1.57
CA LYS A 4 24.25 72.46 2.57
C LYS A 4 23.28 71.37 2.03
N ILE A 5 22.88 71.53 0.77
CA ILE A 5 21.97 70.56 0.12
C ILE A 5 22.68 69.22 -0.13
N VAL A 6 23.93 69.22 -0.58
CA VAL A 6 24.75 68.04 -0.79
C VAL A 6 24.99 67.27 0.53
N ASN A 7 25.17 67.98 1.65
CA ASN A 7 25.35 67.38 2.97
C ASN A 7 24.08 66.77 3.53
N VAL A 8 22.89 67.33 3.23
CA VAL A 8 21.59 66.74 3.64
C VAL A 8 21.27 65.45 2.85
N ILE A 9 21.55 65.44 1.54
CA ILE A 9 21.38 64.31 0.69
C ILE A 9 22.33 63.16 1.11
N LYS A 10 23.62 63.44 1.31
CA LYS A 10 24.60 62.49 1.84
C LYS A 10 24.21 61.93 3.21
N LYS A 11 23.66 62.79 4.10
CA LYS A 11 23.19 62.32 5.42
C LYS A 11 21.95 61.41 5.34
N GLY A 12 21.03 61.72 4.41
CA GLY A 12 19.86 60.88 4.14
C GLY A 12 20.22 59.52 3.54
N GLU A 13 21.13 59.47 2.57
CA GLU A 13 21.64 58.21 2.01
C GLU A 13 22.41 57.39 3.04
N LEU A 14 23.21 58.03 3.90
CA LEU A 14 23.93 57.35 4.98
C LEU A 14 22.97 56.73 6.01
N ILE A 15 21.90 57.44 6.38
CA ILE A 15 20.88 56.95 7.31
C ILE A 15 20.13 55.76 6.68
N PHE A 16 19.80 55.83 5.39
CA PHE A 16 19.14 54.75 4.66
C PHE A 16 20.03 53.50 4.51
N LEU A 17 21.33 53.67 4.26
CA LEU A 17 22.30 52.59 4.20
C LEU A 17 22.54 51.96 5.59
N MET A 18 22.64 52.78 6.66
CA MET A 18 22.73 52.29 8.03
C MET A 18 21.48 51.49 8.44
N GLU A 19 20.28 51.95 8.07
CA GLU A 19 19.04 51.22 8.34
C GLU A 19 18.99 49.87 7.62
N LYS A 20 19.48 49.79 6.38
CA LYS A 20 19.57 48.56 5.60
C LYS A 20 20.60 47.58 6.16
N GLU A 21 21.76 48.05 6.60
CA GLU A 21 22.79 47.23 7.23
C GLU A 21 22.36 46.75 8.62
N THR A 22 21.70 47.62 9.40
CA THR A 22 21.15 47.25 10.72
C THR A 22 20.07 46.20 10.59
N LYS A 23 19.17 46.30 9.60
CA LYS A 23 18.16 45.28 9.29
C LYS A 23 18.78 43.94 8.90
N LYS A 24 19.84 43.93 8.08
CA LYS A 24 20.58 42.73 7.71
C LYS A 24 21.24 42.06 8.91
N SER A 25 21.93 42.86 9.74
CA SER A 25 22.59 42.36 10.95
C SER A 25 21.58 41.81 11.96
N LEU A 26 20.43 42.44 12.13
CA LEU A 26 19.35 41.99 12.99
C LEU A 26 18.74 40.70 12.46
N LEU A 27 18.56 40.56 11.15
CA LEU A 27 18.08 39.38 10.51
C LEU A 27 19.07 38.17 10.66
N LEU A 28 20.38 38.44 10.52
CA LEU A 28 21.45 37.48 10.74
C LEU A 28 21.50 36.99 12.20
N ILE A 29 21.41 37.91 13.16
CA ILE A 29 21.40 37.59 14.59
C ILE A 29 20.14 36.80 14.94
N THR A 30 18.96 37.23 14.46
CA THR A 30 17.70 36.50 14.66
C THR A 30 17.78 35.10 14.08
N PHE A 31 18.31 34.95 12.85
CA PHE A 31 18.53 33.66 12.24
C PHE A 31 19.47 32.76 13.07
N GLY A 32 20.60 33.34 13.55
CA GLY A 32 21.55 32.59 14.41
C GLY A 32 20.92 32.15 15.72
N VAL A 33 20.16 33.03 16.38
CA VAL A 33 19.45 32.68 17.62
C VAL A 33 18.38 31.60 17.38
N VAL A 34 17.58 31.75 16.32
CA VAL A 34 16.56 30.72 15.96
C VAL A 34 17.22 29.37 15.64
N LEU A 35 18.31 29.39 14.86
CA LEU A 35 19.07 28.21 14.54
C LEU A 35 19.64 27.52 15.81
N PHE A 36 20.21 28.33 16.70
CA PHE A 36 20.75 27.83 17.96
C PHE A 36 19.66 27.21 18.85
N VAL A 37 18.51 27.85 19.01
CA VAL A 37 17.37 27.36 19.77
C VAL A 37 16.82 26.06 19.14
N LEU A 38 16.72 26.01 17.79
CA LEU A 38 16.30 24.80 17.07
C LEU A 38 17.26 23.63 17.29
N LEU A 39 18.58 23.90 17.33
CA LEU A 39 19.59 22.87 17.59
C LEU A 39 19.58 22.40 19.04
N MET A 40 19.40 23.30 20.00
CA MET A 40 19.31 22.97 21.43
C MET A 40 18.06 22.16 21.76
N HIS A 41 16.93 22.46 21.11
CA HIS A 41 15.65 21.78 21.30
C HIS A 41 15.30 20.82 20.14
N PHE A 42 16.31 20.26 19.45
CA PHE A 42 16.12 19.44 18.27
C PHE A 42 15.20 18.24 18.52
N SER A 43 15.30 17.59 19.68
CA SER A 43 14.43 16.48 20.06
C SER A 43 12.95 16.90 20.22
N GLU A 44 12.70 18.12 20.71
CA GLU A 44 11.34 18.65 20.86
C GLU A 44 10.74 19.06 19.52
N VAL A 45 11.56 19.67 18.66
CA VAL A 45 11.17 19.99 17.28
C VAL A 45 10.78 18.73 16.52
N ILE A 46 11.58 17.65 16.65
CA ILE A 46 11.25 16.35 16.05
C ILE A 46 9.92 15.81 16.62
N LYS A 47 9.70 15.88 17.93
CA LYS A 47 8.43 15.44 18.53
C LYS A 47 7.22 16.24 18.02
N ILE A 48 7.37 17.54 17.83
CA ILE A 48 6.32 18.41 17.26
C ILE A 48 6.05 18.02 15.81
N LEU A 49 7.10 17.81 15.00
CA LEU A 49 6.98 17.33 13.62
C LEU A 49 6.30 15.94 13.55
N GLN A 50 6.71 15.01 14.42
CA GLN A 50 6.09 13.69 14.50
C GLN A 50 4.60 13.78 14.89
N ARG A 51 4.23 14.65 15.83
CA ARG A 51 2.81 14.92 16.16
C ARG A 51 2.06 15.52 14.97
N GLY A 52 2.66 16.46 14.25
CA GLY A 52 2.10 17.03 13.02
C GLY A 52 1.84 15.95 11.96
N VAL A 53 2.81 15.06 11.74
CA VAL A 53 2.66 13.94 10.81
C VAL A 53 1.58 12.98 11.29
N SER A 54 1.53 12.64 12.57
CA SER A 54 0.51 11.74 13.12
C SER A 54 -0.92 12.29 12.99
N LEU A 55 -1.10 13.59 13.09
CA LEU A 55 -2.40 14.25 12.87
C LEU A 55 -2.84 14.19 11.40
N THR A 56 -1.90 14.18 10.45
CA THR A 56 -2.22 14.08 9.02
C THR A 56 -2.37 12.61 8.55
N LEU A 57 -1.95 11.65 9.35
CA LEU A 57 -1.95 10.23 9.00
C LEU A 57 -3.35 9.70 8.60
N PRO A 58 -4.46 10.00 9.31
CA PRO A 58 -5.80 9.59 8.87
C PRO A 58 -6.18 10.16 7.51
N ILE A 59 -5.76 11.39 7.22
CA ILE A 59 -6.03 12.04 5.92
C ILE A 59 -5.25 11.33 4.81
N MET A 60 -3.97 11.03 5.03
CA MET A 60 -3.16 10.28 4.07
C MET A 60 -3.72 8.88 3.83
N VAL A 61 -4.07 8.16 4.88
CA VAL A 61 -4.73 6.85 4.79
C VAL A 61 -6.05 6.97 4.03
N GLY A 62 -6.85 7.99 4.32
CA GLY A 62 -8.11 8.25 3.63
C GLY A 62 -7.94 8.54 2.13
N LEU A 63 -6.95 9.32 1.76
CA LEU A 63 -6.62 9.59 0.36
C LEU A 63 -6.14 8.33 -0.37
N ILE A 64 -5.30 7.52 0.26
CA ILE A 64 -4.85 6.23 -0.28
C ILE A 64 -6.03 5.29 -0.47
N LEU A 65 -6.88 5.12 0.55
CA LEU A 65 -8.08 4.30 0.47
C LEU A 65 -9.05 4.83 -0.61
N ALA A 66 -9.30 6.14 -0.67
CA ALA A 66 -10.13 6.73 -1.72
C ALA A 66 -9.58 6.41 -3.10
N PHE A 67 -8.26 6.44 -3.25
CA PHE A 67 -7.61 6.14 -4.51
C PHE A 67 -7.79 4.67 -4.91
N VAL A 68 -7.55 3.73 -3.99
CA VAL A 68 -7.74 2.29 -4.21
C VAL A 68 -9.21 1.97 -4.50
N LEU A 69 -10.14 2.50 -3.70
CA LEU A 69 -11.58 2.31 -3.87
C LEU A 69 -12.15 2.93 -5.15
N ASN A 70 -11.50 3.98 -5.67
CA ASN A 70 -11.90 4.62 -6.92
C ASN A 70 -11.78 3.68 -8.14
N VAL A 71 -10.92 2.67 -8.07
CA VAL A 71 -10.72 1.71 -9.16
C VAL A 71 -11.97 0.86 -9.39
N PRO A 72 -12.45 0.05 -8.43
CA PRO A 72 -13.69 -0.71 -8.59
C PRO A 72 -14.91 0.22 -8.75
N MET A 73 -14.93 1.38 -8.10
CA MET A 73 -16.01 2.35 -8.24
C MET A 73 -16.16 2.83 -9.70
N LYS A 74 -15.07 3.11 -10.42
CA LYS A 74 -15.11 3.46 -11.84
C LYS A 74 -15.67 2.33 -12.72
N MET A 75 -15.41 1.07 -12.35
CA MET A 75 -16.00 -0.08 -13.06
C MET A 75 -17.53 -0.09 -12.92
N PHE A 76 -18.03 0.05 -11.68
CA PHE A 76 -19.46 0.15 -11.40
C PHE A 76 -20.11 1.39 -12.05
N GLU A 77 -19.43 2.53 -12.04
CA GLU A 77 -19.93 3.73 -12.74
C GLU A 77 -20.12 3.52 -14.23
N ARG A 78 -19.15 2.87 -14.89
CA ARG A 78 -19.27 2.51 -16.33
C ARG A 78 -20.44 1.55 -16.56
N LEU A 79 -20.63 0.57 -15.67
CA LEU A 79 -21.71 -0.38 -15.73
C LEU A 79 -23.08 0.32 -15.57
N PHE A 80 -23.24 1.12 -14.51
CA PHE A 80 -24.49 1.84 -14.26
C PHE A 80 -24.76 2.93 -15.29
N ALA A 81 -23.72 3.58 -15.84
CA ALA A 81 -23.88 4.52 -16.95
C ALA A 81 -24.41 3.83 -18.24
N LYS A 82 -23.91 2.60 -18.52
CA LYS A 82 -24.45 1.79 -19.64
C LYS A 82 -25.91 1.38 -19.40
N LEU A 83 -26.25 0.93 -18.17
CA LEU A 83 -27.61 0.59 -17.77
C LEU A 83 -28.55 1.79 -17.85
N LYS A 84 -28.11 2.97 -17.41
CA LYS A 84 -28.87 4.23 -17.50
C LYS A 84 -29.18 4.63 -18.94
N LYS A 85 -28.26 4.35 -19.88
CA LYS A 85 -28.53 4.56 -21.32
C LYS A 85 -29.58 3.59 -21.87
N LYS A 86 -29.58 2.33 -21.39
CA LYS A 86 -30.49 1.28 -21.88
C LYS A 86 -31.90 1.39 -21.30
N TYR A 87 -32.05 1.90 -20.06
CA TYR A 87 -33.32 1.97 -19.35
C TYR A 87 -33.68 3.40 -18.96
N PRO A 88 -34.64 4.08 -19.67
CA PRO A 88 -35.00 5.48 -19.40
C PRO A 88 -35.55 5.76 -17.99
N ARG A 89 -36.14 4.74 -17.34
CA ARG A 89 -36.65 4.83 -15.95
C ARG A 89 -35.55 5.11 -14.92
N LEU A 90 -34.29 4.82 -15.23
CA LEU A 90 -33.13 5.01 -14.35
C LEU A 90 -32.47 6.39 -14.48
N LYS A 91 -33.01 7.30 -15.30
CA LYS A 91 -32.43 8.64 -15.56
C LYS A 91 -32.17 9.48 -14.29
N LYS A 92 -32.99 9.32 -13.23
CA LYS A 92 -32.88 10.10 -11.99
C LYS A 92 -31.90 9.51 -10.95
N MET A 93 -31.35 8.30 -11.18
CA MET A 93 -30.44 7.67 -10.20
C MET A 93 -29.07 8.39 -10.11
N PRO A 94 -28.59 8.67 -8.88
CA PRO A 94 -27.26 9.22 -8.66
C PRO A 94 -26.21 8.13 -8.88
N VAL A 95 -25.65 8.04 -10.09
CA VAL A 95 -24.71 6.99 -10.50
C VAL A 95 -23.51 6.90 -9.56
N THR A 96 -22.98 8.03 -9.11
CA THR A 96 -21.80 8.09 -8.24
C THR A 96 -22.06 7.44 -6.87
N SER A 97 -23.17 7.81 -6.22
CA SER A 97 -23.51 7.27 -4.88
C SER A 97 -23.86 5.77 -4.97
N LEU A 98 -24.57 5.36 -6.02
CA LEU A 98 -24.90 3.96 -6.24
C LEU A 98 -23.65 3.11 -6.53
N SER A 99 -22.71 3.66 -7.32
CA SER A 99 -21.44 2.99 -7.59
C SER A 99 -20.58 2.85 -6.34
N LEU A 100 -20.56 3.87 -5.48
CA LEU A 100 -19.87 3.79 -4.20
C LEU A 100 -20.49 2.70 -3.31
N PHE A 101 -21.82 2.67 -3.17
CA PHE A 101 -22.52 1.65 -2.40
C PHE A 101 -22.23 0.24 -2.94
N ALA A 102 -22.31 0.05 -4.25
CA ALA A 102 -21.98 -1.22 -4.90
C ALA A 102 -20.53 -1.63 -4.67
N THR A 103 -19.60 -0.68 -4.69
CA THR A 103 -18.18 -0.92 -4.40
C THR A 103 -17.98 -1.39 -2.96
N LEU A 104 -18.57 -0.69 -2.00
CA LEU A 104 -18.49 -1.06 -0.58
C LEU A 104 -19.13 -2.42 -0.31
N ALA A 105 -20.32 -2.67 -0.89
CA ALA A 105 -20.98 -3.97 -0.79
C ALA A 105 -20.13 -5.11 -1.39
N CYS A 106 -19.51 -4.87 -2.54
CA CYS A 106 -18.60 -5.83 -3.18
C CYS A 106 -17.39 -6.14 -2.31
N ILE A 107 -16.80 -5.11 -1.68
CA ILE A 107 -15.63 -5.29 -0.78
C ILE A 107 -16.04 -6.06 0.48
N VAL A 108 -17.16 -5.72 1.11
CA VAL A 108 -17.67 -6.44 2.29
C VAL A 108 -17.95 -7.91 1.93
N LEU A 109 -18.56 -8.16 0.78
CA LEU A 109 -18.82 -9.51 0.29
C LEU A 109 -17.51 -10.27 0.02
N LEU A 110 -16.52 -9.62 -0.60
CA LEU A 110 -15.21 -10.21 -0.85
C LEU A 110 -14.49 -10.54 0.46
N ILE A 111 -14.50 -9.63 1.44
CA ILE A 111 -13.94 -9.88 2.78
C ILE A 111 -14.67 -11.05 3.44
N GLY A 112 -15.99 -11.12 3.34
CA GLY A 112 -16.80 -12.24 3.86
C GLY A 112 -16.42 -13.56 3.23
N ILE A 113 -16.26 -13.63 1.91
CA ILE A 113 -15.82 -14.84 1.19
C ILE A 113 -14.41 -15.24 1.64
N VAL A 114 -13.48 -14.28 1.66
CA VAL A 114 -12.10 -14.52 2.15
C VAL A 114 -12.13 -15.07 3.58
N TYR A 115 -12.91 -14.43 4.46
CA TYR A 115 -13.03 -14.87 5.84
C TYR A 115 -13.56 -16.30 5.96
N THR A 116 -14.65 -16.63 5.29
CA THR A 116 -15.28 -17.96 5.37
C THR A 116 -14.44 -19.08 4.74
N MET A 117 -13.64 -18.75 3.72
CA MET A 117 -12.78 -19.75 3.06
C MET A 117 -11.40 -19.84 3.73
N PHE A 118 -10.83 -18.72 4.13
CA PHE A 118 -9.45 -18.65 4.61
C PHE A 118 -9.33 -19.03 6.09
N VAL A 119 -10.19 -18.47 6.96
CA VAL A 119 -10.04 -18.67 8.41
C VAL A 119 -10.23 -20.12 8.85
N PRO A 120 -11.29 -20.85 8.42
CA PRO A 120 -11.42 -22.27 8.77
C PRO A 120 -10.27 -23.12 8.24
N GLY A 121 -9.83 -22.86 7.00
CA GLY A 121 -8.68 -23.53 6.39
C GLY A 121 -7.38 -23.29 7.15
N LEU A 122 -7.12 -22.05 7.56
CA LEU A 122 -5.96 -21.69 8.36
C LEU A 122 -5.98 -22.40 9.72
N VAL A 123 -7.11 -22.36 10.43
CA VAL A 123 -7.28 -23.04 11.73
C VAL A 123 -7.06 -24.54 11.60
N ALA A 124 -7.66 -25.16 10.57
CA ALA A 124 -7.48 -26.59 10.30
C ALA A 124 -6.01 -26.93 10.00
N SER A 125 -5.34 -26.11 9.20
CA SER A 125 -3.92 -26.29 8.85
C SER A 125 -3.02 -26.17 10.08
N VAL A 126 -3.21 -25.13 10.88
CA VAL A 126 -2.40 -24.91 12.12
C VAL A 126 -2.64 -26.04 13.11
N ARG A 127 -3.90 -26.53 13.25
CA ARG A 127 -4.22 -27.68 14.09
C ARG A 127 -3.54 -28.96 13.56
N SER A 128 -3.55 -29.18 12.25
CA SER A 128 -2.90 -30.33 11.62
C SER A 128 -1.38 -30.31 11.87
N ILE A 129 -0.73 -29.16 11.68
CA ILE A 129 0.69 -28.96 11.96
C ILE A 129 1.02 -29.27 13.42
N TYR A 130 0.22 -28.72 14.34
CA TYR A 130 0.40 -28.96 15.75
C TYR A 130 0.29 -30.45 16.09
N ASN A 131 -0.72 -31.13 15.57
CA ASN A 131 -0.93 -32.57 15.82
C ASN A 131 0.25 -33.40 15.28
N VAL A 132 0.67 -33.16 14.03
CA VAL A 132 1.81 -33.85 13.40
C VAL A 132 3.10 -33.57 14.16
N PHE A 133 3.32 -32.33 14.63
CA PHE A 133 4.47 -31.95 15.43
C PHE A 133 4.48 -32.70 16.76
N MET A 134 3.36 -32.69 17.50
CA MET A 134 3.24 -33.36 18.79
C MET A 134 3.35 -34.90 18.68
N GLU A 135 2.80 -35.47 17.63
CA GLU A 135 2.86 -36.94 17.36
C GLU A 135 4.29 -37.40 17.03
N ASN A 136 5.05 -36.61 16.28
CA ASN A 136 6.41 -36.97 15.89
C ASN A 136 7.49 -36.47 16.86
N MET A 137 7.16 -35.57 17.73
CA MET A 137 8.10 -34.99 18.71
C MET A 137 8.79 -36.04 19.60
N PRO A 138 8.10 -37.04 20.16
CA PRO A 138 8.78 -38.09 20.96
C PRO A 138 9.81 -38.87 20.14
N LYS A 139 9.54 -39.11 18.85
CA LYS A 139 10.47 -39.79 17.94
C LYS A 139 11.70 -38.95 17.67
N TRP A 140 11.53 -37.65 17.45
CA TRP A 140 12.63 -36.72 17.23
C TRP A 140 13.50 -36.56 18.51
N LEU A 141 12.86 -36.43 19.67
CA LEU A 141 13.57 -36.35 20.94
C LEU A 141 14.35 -37.63 21.26
N SER A 142 13.80 -38.82 20.97
CA SER A 142 14.51 -40.10 21.14
C SER A 142 15.71 -40.18 20.20
N TRP A 143 15.57 -39.77 18.94
CA TRP A 143 16.67 -39.72 17.96
C TRP A 143 17.77 -38.73 18.40
N LEU A 144 17.41 -37.54 18.88
CA LEU A 144 18.39 -36.56 19.38
C LEU A 144 19.14 -37.10 20.63
N ARG A 145 18.44 -37.78 21.55
CA ARG A 145 19.05 -38.42 22.71
C ARG A 145 20.03 -39.53 22.33
N SER A 146 19.69 -40.33 21.32
CA SER A 146 20.57 -41.39 20.82
C SER A 146 21.85 -40.83 20.20
N ASN A 147 21.83 -39.59 19.74
CA ASN A 147 23.00 -38.85 19.21
C ASN A 147 23.71 -37.99 20.27
N GLY A 148 23.43 -38.20 21.59
CA GLY A 148 24.15 -37.54 22.68
C GLY A 148 23.72 -36.10 22.97
N MET A 149 22.59 -35.64 22.46
CA MET A 149 22.10 -34.30 22.75
C MET A 149 21.19 -34.26 23.98
N ASP A 150 21.40 -33.31 24.87
CA ASP A 150 20.48 -33.06 25.99
C ASP A 150 19.19 -32.41 25.48
N THR A 151 18.09 -33.15 25.59
CA THR A 151 16.75 -32.73 25.10
C THR A 151 15.81 -32.31 26.24
N ALA A 152 16.30 -32.26 27.48
CA ALA A 152 15.46 -31.99 28.66
C ALA A 152 14.81 -30.59 28.61
N TRP A 153 15.55 -29.61 28.10
CA TRP A 153 15.05 -28.24 27.94
C TRP A 153 14.00 -28.11 26.81
N ILE A 154 14.18 -28.82 25.67
CA ILE A 154 13.23 -28.84 24.57
C ILE A 154 11.90 -29.43 25.04
N SER A 155 11.93 -30.55 25.76
CA SER A 155 10.72 -31.21 26.27
C SER A 155 9.92 -30.32 27.21
N ARG A 156 10.60 -29.57 28.12
CA ARG A 156 9.95 -28.62 29.05
C ARG A 156 9.30 -27.44 28.31
N GLU A 157 10.02 -26.83 27.37
CA GLU A 157 9.54 -25.66 26.62
C GLU A 157 8.34 -26.01 25.79
N VAL A 158 8.39 -27.10 25.01
CA VAL A 158 7.32 -27.49 24.11
C VAL A 158 6.08 -28.03 24.84
N THR A 159 6.24 -28.69 26.00
CA THR A 159 5.08 -29.14 26.81
C THR A 159 4.33 -27.95 27.41
N SER A 160 4.97 -26.77 27.51
CA SER A 160 4.33 -25.54 27.97
C SER A 160 3.49 -24.84 26.89
N TRP A 161 3.62 -25.27 25.64
CA TRP A 161 2.88 -24.70 24.50
C TRP A 161 1.44 -25.16 24.50
N ASP A 162 0.55 -24.33 24.99
CA ASP A 162 -0.90 -24.56 24.92
C ASP A 162 -1.44 -24.05 23.59
N PHE A 163 -1.65 -25.02 22.66
CA PHE A 163 -2.21 -24.74 21.35
C PHE A 163 -3.60 -24.09 21.41
N ASN A 164 -4.43 -24.46 22.40
CA ASN A 164 -5.73 -23.84 22.57
C ASN A 164 -5.61 -22.35 22.94
N LYS A 165 -4.57 -22.01 23.70
CA LYS A 165 -4.25 -20.62 24.04
C LYS A 165 -3.79 -19.83 22.80
N LEU A 166 -2.97 -20.45 21.96
CA LEU A 166 -2.55 -19.89 20.66
C LEU A 166 -3.73 -19.74 19.69
N LEU A 167 -4.56 -20.77 19.57
CA LEU A 167 -5.79 -20.73 18.77
C LEU A 167 -6.74 -19.66 19.29
N THR A 168 -6.95 -19.55 20.59
CA THR A 168 -7.82 -18.52 21.19
C THR A 168 -7.27 -17.13 20.98
N GLN A 169 -5.95 -16.95 20.95
CA GLN A 169 -5.32 -15.68 20.58
C GLN A 169 -5.54 -15.34 19.10
N ILE A 170 -5.40 -16.32 18.21
CA ILE A 170 -5.59 -16.10 16.75
C ILE A 170 -7.07 -15.98 16.39
N THR A 171 -7.92 -16.92 16.85
CA THR A 171 -9.35 -16.95 16.51
C THR A 171 -10.19 -16.06 17.41
N GLY A 172 -9.83 -15.89 18.66
CA GLY A 172 -10.53 -15.01 19.61
C GLY A 172 -10.42 -13.54 19.21
N ASN A 173 -9.30 -13.15 18.59
CA ASN A 173 -9.14 -11.82 18.02
C ASN A 173 -9.89 -11.62 16.70
N VAL A 174 -10.18 -12.71 15.95
CA VAL A 174 -10.88 -12.65 14.65
C VAL A 174 -12.38 -12.95 14.80
N GLY A 175 -12.77 -13.81 15.76
CA GLY A 175 -14.17 -14.24 15.96
C GLY A 175 -15.04 -13.30 16.79
N ASN A 176 -14.44 -12.40 17.56
CA ASN A 176 -15.15 -11.47 18.44
C ASN A 176 -14.84 -10.02 18.09
N VAL A 177 -15.30 -9.56 16.91
CA VAL A 177 -15.24 -8.13 16.55
C VAL A 177 -15.97 -7.27 17.61
N GLY A 178 -16.99 -7.80 18.27
CA GLY A 178 -17.67 -7.13 19.40
C GLY A 178 -16.87 -7.14 20.71
N ASN A 179 -16.17 -8.23 21.03
CA ASN A 179 -15.32 -8.34 22.23
C ASN A 179 -13.87 -7.86 21.99
N ALA A 180 -13.43 -7.80 20.72
CA ALA A 180 -12.18 -7.14 20.36
C ALA A 180 -12.22 -5.64 20.67
N LEU A 181 -13.36 -5.01 20.53
CA LEU A 181 -13.58 -3.61 20.98
C LEU A 181 -13.44 -3.46 22.51
N GLY A 182 -13.81 -4.46 23.31
CA GLY A 182 -13.69 -4.41 24.78
C GLY A 182 -12.29 -4.75 25.31
N LYS A 183 -11.61 -5.74 24.72
CA LYS A 183 -10.25 -6.16 25.14
C LYS A 183 -9.13 -5.32 24.51
N VAL A 184 -9.40 -4.59 23.45
CA VAL A 184 -8.51 -3.58 22.85
C VAL A 184 -8.36 -2.36 23.78
N VAL A 185 -9.28 -2.16 24.71
CA VAL A 185 -9.16 -1.11 25.74
C VAL A 185 -8.03 -1.44 26.75
N ASP A 186 -7.77 -2.73 27.05
CA ASP A 186 -6.77 -3.13 28.03
C ASP A 186 -5.37 -3.41 27.45
N ALA A 187 -5.28 -3.69 26.14
CA ALA A 187 -4.02 -4.05 25.50
C ALA A 187 -3.56 -3.03 24.46
N THR A 188 -3.48 -1.78 24.80
CA THR A 188 -2.75 -0.78 24.05
C THR A 188 -3.54 0.35 23.39
N THR A 189 -3.27 1.50 23.88
CA THR A 189 -3.41 2.80 23.20
C THR A 189 -2.92 2.79 21.73
N SER A 190 -2.02 1.87 21.33
CA SER A 190 -1.51 1.78 19.96
C SER A 190 -2.46 1.09 18.97
N ALA A 191 -3.08 -0.03 19.33
CA ALA A 191 -4.00 -0.74 18.41
C ALA A 191 -5.32 0.03 18.22
N PHE A 192 -5.83 0.66 19.29
CA PHE A 192 -6.97 1.56 19.22
C PHE A 192 -6.67 2.78 18.34
N GLY A 193 -5.47 3.36 18.47
CA GLY A 193 -5.03 4.46 17.62
C GLY A 193 -4.95 4.07 16.14
N VAL A 194 -4.47 2.89 15.82
CA VAL A 194 -4.45 2.37 14.43
C VAL A 194 -5.87 2.14 13.91
N ALA A 195 -6.74 1.48 14.68
CA ALA A 195 -8.12 1.24 14.29
C ALA A 195 -8.89 2.56 14.08
N MET A 196 -8.68 3.54 14.96
CA MET A 196 -9.29 4.86 14.84
C MET A 196 -8.77 5.61 13.60
N ASN A 197 -7.46 5.56 13.33
CA ASN A 197 -6.89 6.16 12.13
C ASN A 197 -7.42 5.52 10.84
N VAL A 198 -7.59 4.20 10.81
CA VAL A 198 -8.17 3.48 9.67
C VAL A 198 -9.64 3.84 9.50
N MET A 199 -10.42 3.89 10.58
CA MET A 199 -11.83 4.26 10.54
C MET A 199 -12.02 5.71 10.06
N MET A 200 -11.24 6.65 10.61
CA MET A 200 -11.24 8.06 10.15
C MET A 200 -10.78 8.15 8.69
N GLY A 201 -9.75 7.40 8.32
CA GLY A 201 -9.29 7.31 6.94
C GLY A 201 -10.40 6.79 6.00
N PHE A 202 -11.18 5.81 6.44
CA PHE A 202 -12.29 5.27 5.65
C PHE A 202 -13.42 6.30 5.46
N ILE A 203 -13.78 7.05 6.51
CA ILE A 203 -14.76 8.15 6.42
C ILE A 203 -14.26 9.22 5.43
N ILE A 204 -12.98 9.61 5.54
CA ILE A 204 -12.36 10.57 4.62
C ILE A 204 -12.36 10.03 3.20
N ALA A 205 -12.06 8.75 3.00
CA ALA A 205 -12.09 8.11 1.68
C ALA A 205 -13.48 8.19 1.03
N ILE A 206 -14.53 7.88 1.77
CA ILE A 206 -15.92 8.01 1.30
C ILE A 206 -16.22 9.45 0.89
N TYR A 207 -15.87 10.41 1.75
CA TYR A 207 -16.10 11.83 1.47
C TYR A 207 -15.35 12.32 0.22
N VAL A 208 -14.08 11.94 0.09
CA VAL A 208 -13.24 12.27 -1.08
C VAL A 208 -13.83 11.66 -2.36
N LEU A 209 -14.28 10.40 -2.32
CA LEU A 209 -14.89 9.73 -3.47
C LEU A 209 -16.20 10.40 -3.93
N LEU A 210 -17.05 10.77 -2.99
CA LEU A 210 -18.30 11.47 -3.29
C LEU A 210 -18.04 12.88 -3.84
N SER A 211 -17.03 13.57 -3.30
CA SER A 211 -16.72 14.97 -3.61
C SER A 211 -15.62 15.13 -4.67
N ARG A 212 -15.10 14.05 -5.26
CA ARG A 212 -13.91 14.05 -6.14
C ARG A 212 -13.99 15.05 -7.29
N VAL A 213 -15.16 15.23 -7.92
CA VAL A 213 -15.35 16.18 -9.03
C VAL A 213 -15.23 17.62 -8.53
N SER A 214 -15.86 17.92 -7.39
CA SER A 214 -15.80 19.24 -6.75
C SER A 214 -14.39 19.57 -6.27
N LEU A 215 -13.73 18.62 -5.57
CA LEU A 215 -12.35 18.76 -5.10
C LEU A 215 -11.38 18.99 -6.26
N THR A 216 -11.47 18.21 -7.33
CA THR A 216 -10.62 18.40 -8.51
C THR A 216 -10.81 19.78 -9.12
N ARG A 217 -12.06 20.27 -9.20
CA ARG A 217 -12.36 21.62 -9.72
C ARG A 217 -11.78 22.70 -8.81
N GLN A 218 -11.91 22.56 -7.50
CA GLN A 218 -11.35 23.51 -6.53
C GLN A 218 -9.83 23.55 -6.60
N CYS A 219 -9.15 22.38 -6.60
CA CYS A 219 -7.70 22.31 -6.75
C CYS A 219 -7.23 22.96 -8.04
N LYS A 220 -7.89 22.66 -9.18
CA LYS A 220 -7.56 23.32 -10.46
C LYS A 220 -7.72 24.83 -10.37
N LYS A 221 -8.81 25.35 -9.80
CA LYS A 221 -9.01 26.79 -9.63
C LYS A 221 -7.89 27.43 -8.82
N MET A 222 -7.47 26.80 -7.70
CA MET A 222 -6.37 27.31 -6.88
C MET A 222 -5.04 27.32 -7.64
N ILE A 223 -4.74 26.25 -8.38
CA ILE A 223 -3.51 26.13 -9.18
C ILE A 223 -3.45 27.23 -10.23
N TYR A 224 -4.54 27.44 -11.00
CA TYR A 224 -4.58 28.47 -12.03
C TYR A 224 -4.67 29.90 -11.50
N ALA A 225 -5.16 30.09 -10.25
CA ALA A 225 -5.21 31.42 -9.62
C ALA A 225 -3.84 31.89 -9.12
N HIS A 226 -2.97 30.98 -8.66
CA HIS A 226 -1.70 31.33 -8.02
C HIS A 226 -0.47 31.10 -8.90
N LEU A 227 -0.60 30.31 -9.97
CA LEU A 227 0.52 29.96 -10.85
C LEU A 227 0.30 30.47 -12.27
N SER A 228 1.40 30.75 -12.97
CA SER A 228 1.33 31.07 -14.39
C SER A 228 0.74 29.88 -15.19
N LYS A 229 0.05 30.18 -16.30
CA LYS A 229 -0.63 29.17 -17.12
C LYS A 229 0.26 27.97 -17.47
N ASN A 230 1.52 28.22 -17.86
CA ASN A 230 2.46 27.18 -18.23
C ASN A 230 2.80 26.22 -17.06
N HIS A 231 2.94 26.75 -15.84
CA HIS A 231 3.19 25.93 -14.65
C HIS A 231 1.91 25.19 -14.22
N ALA A 232 0.77 25.87 -14.28
CA ALA A 232 -0.53 25.27 -13.97
C ALA A 232 -0.84 24.09 -14.89
N ASP A 233 -0.63 24.24 -16.20
CA ASP A 233 -0.83 23.19 -17.20
C ASP A 233 0.08 21.99 -16.94
N LYS A 234 1.38 22.22 -16.58
CA LYS A 234 2.31 21.14 -16.23
C LYS A 234 1.85 20.36 -14.99
N ILE A 235 1.44 21.06 -13.93
CA ILE A 235 0.96 20.43 -12.70
C ILE A 235 -0.31 19.62 -12.97
N CYS A 236 -1.25 20.14 -13.75
CA CYS A 236 -2.46 19.45 -14.15
C CYS A 236 -2.15 18.20 -15.00
N TYR A 237 -1.17 18.29 -15.90
CA TYR A 237 -0.70 17.16 -16.70
C TYR A 237 -0.10 16.05 -15.81
N ILE A 238 0.84 16.41 -14.92
CA ILE A 238 1.46 15.46 -13.98
C ILE A 238 0.40 14.79 -13.11
N SER A 239 -0.53 15.56 -12.56
CA SER A 239 -1.62 15.03 -11.73
C SER A 239 -2.52 14.05 -12.49
N SER A 240 -2.80 14.33 -13.77
CA SER A 240 -3.56 13.44 -14.64
C SER A 240 -2.79 12.16 -14.93
N LEU A 241 -1.50 12.28 -15.25
CA LEU A 241 -0.61 11.14 -15.51
C LEU A 241 -0.49 10.22 -14.27
N VAL A 242 -0.30 10.81 -13.07
CA VAL A 242 -0.31 10.06 -11.81
C VAL A 242 -1.61 9.29 -11.65
N ASN A 243 -2.75 9.98 -11.74
CA ASN A 243 -4.06 9.34 -11.58
C ASN A 243 -4.31 8.22 -12.60
N GLU A 244 -3.88 8.39 -13.83
CA GLU A 244 -4.03 7.38 -14.88
C GLU A 244 -3.14 6.17 -14.64
N THR A 245 -1.85 6.39 -14.38
CA THR A 245 -0.85 5.34 -14.13
C THR A 245 -1.23 4.48 -12.93
N TYR A 246 -1.55 5.12 -11.81
CA TYR A 246 -1.98 4.39 -10.61
C TYR A 246 -3.30 3.65 -10.83
N SER A 247 -4.29 4.27 -11.49
CA SER A 247 -5.58 3.63 -11.75
C SER A 247 -5.42 2.39 -12.63
N LYS A 248 -4.56 2.45 -13.65
CA LYS A 248 -4.25 1.30 -14.51
C LYS A 248 -3.51 0.22 -13.74
N PHE A 249 -2.48 0.58 -12.96
CA PHE A 249 -1.71 -0.36 -12.16
C PHE A 249 -2.59 -1.12 -11.16
N PHE A 250 -3.34 -0.42 -10.32
CA PHE A 250 -4.20 -1.08 -9.32
C PHE A 250 -5.32 -1.90 -9.97
N SER A 251 -5.89 -1.43 -11.11
CA SER A 251 -6.87 -2.24 -11.84
C SER A 251 -6.25 -3.53 -12.36
N GLY A 252 -5.05 -3.45 -12.92
CA GLY A 252 -4.31 -4.62 -13.39
C GLY A 252 -4.01 -5.58 -12.24
N GLN A 253 -3.50 -5.06 -11.11
CA GLN A 253 -3.15 -5.85 -9.94
C GLN A 253 -4.36 -6.56 -9.31
N CYS A 254 -5.53 -5.89 -9.25
CA CYS A 254 -6.76 -6.54 -8.78
C CYS A 254 -7.19 -7.69 -9.69
N ILE A 255 -7.11 -7.50 -11.01
CA ILE A 255 -7.49 -8.54 -11.99
C ILE A 255 -6.49 -9.70 -11.91
N GLU A 256 -5.21 -9.42 -11.85
CA GLU A 256 -4.13 -10.42 -11.72
C GLU A 256 -4.31 -11.25 -10.45
N ALA A 257 -4.54 -10.62 -9.29
CA ALA A 257 -4.77 -11.30 -8.04
C ALA A 257 -5.93 -12.33 -8.10
N VAL A 258 -7.04 -11.94 -8.73
CA VAL A 258 -8.19 -12.84 -8.92
C VAL A 258 -7.84 -13.99 -9.87
N ILE A 259 -7.19 -13.69 -10.99
CA ILE A 259 -6.82 -14.72 -11.99
C ILE A 259 -5.82 -15.70 -11.39
N LEU A 260 -4.75 -15.21 -10.74
CA LEU A 260 -3.73 -16.06 -10.15
C LEU A 260 -4.30 -16.94 -9.02
N GLY A 261 -5.11 -16.36 -8.13
CA GLY A 261 -5.81 -17.13 -7.10
C GLY A 261 -6.68 -18.23 -7.69
N LEU A 262 -7.45 -17.93 -8.75
CA LEU A 262 -8.30 -18.90 -9.41
C LEU A 262 -7.48 -20.01 -10.10
N LEU A 263 -6.37 -19.67 -10.76
CA LEU A 263 -5.49 -20.65 -11.41
C LEU A 263 -4.87 -21.60 -10.39
N ILE A 264 -4.37 -21.08 -9.26
CA ILE A 264 -3.85 -21.92 -8.16
C ILE A 264 -4.94 -22.80 -7.59
N PHE A 265 -6.15 -22.26 -7.38
CA PHE A 265 -7.29 -23.07 -6.91
C PHE A 265 -7.59 -24.24 -7.83
N ILE A 266 -7.71 -23.98 -9.14
CA ILE A 266 -8.00 -25.00 -10.15
C ILE A 266 -6.87 -26.04 -10.20
N ALA A 267 -5.61 -25.58 -10.32
CA ALA A 267 -4.46 -26.46 -10.41
C ALA A 267 -4.35 -27.37 -9.17
N PHE A 268 -4.43 -26.81 -7.97
CA PHE A 268 -4.32 -27.58 -6.73
C PHE A 268 -5.49 -28.56 -6.56
N THR A 269 -6.70 -28.18 -7.00
CA THR A 269 -7.87 -29.05 -6.97
C THR A 269 -7.72 -30.23 -7.97
N VAL A 270 -7.24 -29.95 -9.20
CA VAL A 270 -7.00 -30.97 -10.22
C VAL A 270 -5.96 -31.99 -9.75
N PHE A 271 -4.87 -31.55 -9.15
CA PHE A 271 -3.83 -32.43 -8.61
C PHE A 271 -4.15 -32.97 -7.21
N ARG A 272 -5.37 -32.74 -6.69
CA ARG A 272 -5.84 -33.20 -5.37
C ARG A 272 -4.87 -32.88 -4.24
N LEU A 273 -4.28 -31.66 -4.30
CA LEU A 273 -3.41 -31.15 -3.26
C LEU A 273 -4.25 -30.64 -2.07
N PRO A 274 -3.83 -30.90 -0.82
CA PRO A 274 -4.53 -30.40 0.35
C PRO A 274 -4.45 -28.85 0.41
N TYR A 275 -5.41 -28.25 1.08
CA TYR A 275 -5.47 -26.80 1.33
C TYR A 275 -5.57 -25.92 0.08
N ALA A 276 -6.08 -26.44 -1.05
CA ALA A 276 -6.22 -25.70 -2.31
C ALA A 276 -6.90 -24.33 -2.13
N ASN A 277 -8.01 -24.27 -1.38
CA ASN A 277 -8.75 -23.04 -1.10
C ASN A 277 -7.90 -22.03 -0.33
N LEU A 278 -7.22 -22.49 0.72
CA LEU A 278 -6.39 -21.64 1.58
C LEU A 278 -5.24 -21.03 0.79
N ILE A 279 -4.53 -21.84 0.02
CA ILE A 279 -3.36 -21.41 -0.74
C ILE A 279 -3.76 -20.49 -1.88
N ALA A 280 -4.89 -20.75 -2.54
CA ALA A 280 -5.44 -19.88 -3.58
C ALA A 280 -5.77 -18.48 -3.05
N VAL A 281 -6.46 -18.40 -1.91
CA VAL A 281 -6.81 -17.12 -1.28
C VAL A 281 -5.55 -16.42 -0.77
N LEU A 282 -4.63 -17.15 -0.15
CA LEU A 282 -3.34 -16.62 0.30
C LEU A 282 -2.55 -16.02 -0.87
N THR A 283 -2.49 -16.75 -2.00
CA THR A 283 -1.83 -16.28 -3.22
C THR A 283 -2.49 -15.02 -3.74
N ALA A 284 -3.82 -14.98 -3.84
CA ALA A 284 -4.54 -13.80 -4.31
C ALA A 284 -4.29 -12.56 -3.43
N ILE A 285 -4.22 -12.73 -2.11
CA ILE A 285 -3.94 -11.62 -1.18
C ILE A 285 -2.48 -11.17 -1.30
N LEU A 286 -1.54 -12.12 -1.28
CA LEU A 286 -0.12 -11.80 -1.29
C LEU A 286 0.37 -11.29 -2.64
N SER A 287 -0.30 -11.64 -3.77
CA SER A 287 0.06 -11.18 -5.11
C SER A 287 0.02 -9.66 -5.27
N PHE A 288 -0.71 -8.95 -4.39
CA PHE A 288 -0.64 -7.49 -4.32
C PHE A 288 0.77 -6.95 -4.03
N ILE A 289 1.65 -7.76 -3.43
CA ILE A 289 3.07 -7.45 -3.24
C ILE A 289 3.85 -8.09 -4.38
N PRO A 290 4.24 -7.33 -5.41
CA PRO A 290 4.87 -7.89 -6.59
C PRO A 290 6.13 -8.70 -6.26
N TYR A 291 6.33 -9.81 -6.94
CA TYR A 291 7.41 -10.79 -6.77
C TYR A 291 7.38 -11.53 -5.42
N ILE A 292 7.35 -10.82 -4.29
CA ILE A 292 7.41 -11.41 -2.94
C ILE A 292 6.16 -12.22 -2.65
N GLY A 293 5.00 -11.74 -3.08
CA GLY A 293 3.72 -12.39 -2.79
C GLY A 293 3.62 -13.81 -3.32
N ALA A 294 4.03 -14.03 -4.56
CA ALA A 294 4.03 -15.34 -5.18
C ALA A 294 5.01 -16.31 -4.48
N PHE A 295 6.24 -15.84 -4.17
CA PHE A 295 7.22 -16.65 -3.45
C PHE A 295 6.76 -17.00 -2.03
N ALA A 296 6.24 -16.02 -1.31
CA ALA A 296 5.76 -16.22 0.06
C ALA A 296 4.59 -17.21 0.11
N SER A 297 3.61 -17.07 -0.80
CA SER A 297 2.47 -18.01 -0.85
C SER A 297 2.87 -19.41 -1.30
N CYS A 298 3.81 -19.54 -2.24
CA CYS A 298 4.39 -20.83 -2.61
C CYS A 298 5.09 -21.50 -1.42
N PHE A 299 5.96 -20.77 -0.73
CA PHE A 299 6.71 -21.28 0.41
C PHE A 299 5.78 -21.69 1.56
N ILE A 300 4.85 -20.83 1.95
CA ILE A 300 3.87 -21.12 3.02
C ILE A 300 2.99 -22.32 2.61
N GLY A 301 2.50 -22.34 1.36
CA GLY A 301 1.67 -23.41 0.84
C GLY A 301 2.40 -24.74 0.83
N ALA A 302 3.64 -24.77 0.34
CA ALA A 302 4.46 -25.99 0.32
C ALA A 302 4.74 -26.49 1.73
N LEU A 303 5.10 -25.59 2.65
CA LEU A 303 5.35 -25.94 4.06
C LEU A 303 4.13 -26.59 4.71
N LEU A 304 2.92 -26.02 4.49
CA LEU A 304 1.67 -26.57 5.01
C LEU A 304 1.38 -27.99 4.45
N ILE A 305 1.66 -28.20 3.17
CA ILE A 305 1.38 -29.50 2.52
C ILE A 305 2.42 -30.55 2.89
N VAL A 306 3.72 -30.18 2.94
CA VAL A 306 4.81 -31.10 3.35
C VAL A 306 4.55 -31.71 4.72
N MET A 307 3.98 -30.94 5.65
CA MET A 307 3.66 -31.42 6.99
C MET A 307 2.57 -32.50 7.02
N VAL A 308 1.72 -32.58 6.00
CA VAL A 308 0.68 -33.61 5.87
C VAL A 308 1.16 -34.77 5.01
N ASP A 309 1.77 -34.45 3.88
CA ASP A 309 2.27 -35.43 2.90
C ASP A 309 3.50 -34.83 2.19
N PRO A 310 4.73 -35.32 2.50
CA PRO A 310 5.96 -34.81 1.91
C PRO A 310 5.99 -34.88 0.38
N TRP A 311 5.43 -35.93 -0.23
CA TRP A 311 5.38 -36.08 -1.68
C TRP A 311 4.45 -35.07 -2.34
N LYS A 312 3.29 -34.84 -1.74
CA LYS A 312 2.37 -33.79 -2.20
C LYS A 312 2.93 -32.39 -1.97
N GLY A 313 3.73 -32.20 -0.92
CA GLY A 313 4.47 -30.97 -0.70
C GLY A 313 5.43 -30.64 -1.83
N LEU A 314 6.23 -31.61 -2.27
CA LEU A 314 7.13 -31.43 -3.41
C LEU A 314 6.35 -31.20 -4.71
N LEU A 315 5.28 -31.98 -4.94
CA LEU A 315 4.39 -31.80 -6.09
C LEU A 315 3.76 -30.40 -6.10
N SER A 316 3.38 -29.87 -4.94
CA SER A 316 2.78 -28.54 -4.83
C SER A 316 3.71 -27.43 -5.31
N ILE A 317 5.00 -27.52 -5.03
CA ILE A 317 6.00 -26.57 -5.52
C ILE A 317 6.06 -26.62 -7.04
N VAL A 318 6.12 -27.84 -7.63
CA VAL A 318 6.19 -27.99 -9.09
C VAL A 318 4.94 -27.42 -9.75
N VAL A 319 3.74 -27.80 -9.25
CA VAL A 319 2.46 -27.29 -9.78
C VAL A 319 2.38 -25.78 -9.66
N TYR A 320 2.78 -25.22 -8.52
CA TYR A 320 2.79 -23.78 -8.29
C TYR A 320 3.70 -23.07 -9.29
N GLN A 321 4.91 -23.57 -9.51
CA GLN A 321 5.87 -22.98 -10.44
C GLN A 321 5.41 -23.06 -11.90
N VAL A 322 4.74 -24.15 -12.30
CA VAL A 322 4.12 -24.24 -13.62
C VAL A 322 3.03 -23.17 -13.80
N VAL A 323 2.15 -23.01 -12.81
CA VAL A 323 1.11 -21.97 -12.85
C VAL A 323 1.75 -20.58 -12.91
N GLN A 324 2.78 -20.33 -12.10
CA GLN A 324 3.51 -19.08 -12.07
C GLN A 324 4.22 -18.79 -13.40
N PHE A 325 4.77 -19.82 -14.04
CA PHE A 325 5.37 -19.69 -15.38
C PHE A 325 4.31 -19.29 -16.42
N ILE A 326 3.16 -19.94 -16.43
CA ILE A 326 2.04 -19.61 -17.34
C ILE A 326 1.56 -18.18 -17.08
N GLU A 327 1.42 -17.79 -15.82
CA GLU A 327 1.00 -16.46 -15.43
C GLU A 327 1.99 -15.40 -15.92
N ASN A 328 3.27 -15.54 -15.62
CA ASN A 328 4.32 -14.57 -16.00
C ASN A 328 4.51 -14.43 -17.52
N GLN A 329 4.34 -15.50 -18.28
CA GLN A 329 4.55 -15.47 -19.74
C GLN A 329 3.34 -15.00 -20.52
N PHE A 330 2.14 -15.36 -20.07
CA PHE A 330 0.92 -15.15 -20.87
C PHE A 330 -0.05 -14.16 -20.26
N ILE A 331 -0.21 -14.13 -18.96
CA ILE A 331 -1.26 -13.37 -18.27
C ILE A 331 -0.74 -12.01 -17.81
N TYR A 332 0.33 -12.00 -17.06
CA TYR A 332 0.93 -10.78 -16.51
C TYR A 332 1.20 -9.70 -17.57
N PRO A 333 1.82 -10.01 -18.73
CA PRO A 333 2.09 -8.99 -19.75
C PRO A 333 0.82 -8.36 -20.32
N ARG A 334 -0.28 -9.12 -20.39
CA ARG A 334 -1.57 -8.64 -20.93
C ARG A 334 -2.39 -7.86 -19.91
N VAL A 335 -2.30 -8.23 -18.64
CA VAL A 335 -3.14 -7.68 -17.56
C VAL A 335 -2.46 -6.48 -16.89
N VAL A 336 -1.21 -6.63 -16.52
CA VAL A 336 -0.44 -5.63 -15.76
C VAL A 336 0.62 -4.95 -16.61
N GLY A 337 1.36 -5.69 -17.43
CA GLY A 337 2.52 -5.19 -18.18
C GLY A 337 2.21 -4.02 -19.11
N GLY A 338 1.06 -4.05 -19.79
CA GLY A 338 0.59 -2.92 -20.62
C GLY A 338 0.14 -1.69 -19.82
N SER A 339 -0.07 -1.83 -18.51
CA SER A 339 -0.63 -0.78 -17.65
C SER A 339 0.43 0.21 -17.15
N VAL A 340 1.68 -0.21 -17.00
CA VAL A 340 2.76 0.58 -16.36
C VAL A 340 3.81 1.04 -17.36
N GLY A 341 4.00 0.30 -18.46
CA GLY A 341 4.96 0.64 -19.53
C GLY A 341 6.43 0.67 -19.08
N LEU A 342 6.76 0.04 -17.95
CA LEU A 342 8.12 -0.09 -17.42
C LEU A 342 8.74 -1.42 -17.83
N ALA A 343 10.04 -1.40 -18.14
CA ALA A 343 10.80 -2.64 -18.25
C ALA A 343 10.90 -3.36 -16.89
N PRO A 344 10.95 -4.71 -16.86
CA PRO A 344 10.96 -5.51 -15.63
C PRO A 344 12.03 -5.08 -14.61
N LEU A 345 13.21 -4.67 -15.10
CA LEU A 345 14.29 -4.18 -14.24
C LEU A 345 13.87 -2.97 -13.40
N TRP A 346 13.20 -2.00 -14.01
CA TRP A 346 12.75 -0.81 -13.30
C TRP A 346 11.64 -1.11 -12.31
N THR A 347 10.76 -2.05 -12.65
CA THR A 347 9.69 -2.52 -11.75
C THR A 347 10.26 -3.20 -10.52
N LEU A 348 11.24 -4.09 -10.70
CA LEU A 348 11.94 -4.77 -9.60
C LEU A 348 12.71 -3.78 -8.73
N SER A 349 13.47 -2.87 -9.35
CA SER A 349 14.21 -1.84 -8.62
C SER A 349 13.29 -0.94 -7.80
N ALA A 350 12.16 -0.51 -8.38
CA ALA A 350 11.16 0.27 -7.68
C ALA A 350 10.57 -0.47 -6.47
N ALA A 351 10.24 -1.75 -6.63
CA ALA A 351 9.72 -2.57 -5.56
C ALA A 351 10.74 -2.74 -4.42
N LEU A 352 12.02 -3.01 -4.74
CA LEU A 352 13.08 -3.15 -3.75
C LEU A 352 13.35 -1.84 -2.98
N ILE A 353 13.45 -0.72 -3.69
CA ILE A 353 13.67 0.60 -3.06
C ILE A 353 12.46 0.97 -2.20
N GLY A 354 11.25 0.83 -2.73
CA GLY A 354 10.03 1.11 -2.00
C GLY A 354 9.87 0.23 -0.76
N GLY A 355 10.24 -1.06 -0.88
CA GLY A 355 10.22 -2.01 0.20
C GLY A 355 11.15 -1.66 1.35
N ASN A 356 12.37 -1.21 1.03
CA ASN A 356 13.33 -0.75 2.05
C ASN A 356 12.87 0.54 2.76
N LEU A 357 12.18 1.44 2.06
CA LEU A 357 11.76 2.72 2.62
C LEU A 357 10.47 2.62 3.46
N PHE A 358 9.47 1.88 2.97
CA PHE A 358 8.13 1.87 3.55
C PHE A 358 7.51 0.46 3.66
N GLY A 359 8.32 -0.59 3.61
CA GLY A 359 7.84 -1.98 3.69
C GLY A 359 6.92 -2.38 2.54
N ALA A 360 5.97 -3.28 2.81
CA ALA A 360 5.03 -3.79 1.81
C ALA A 360 4.23 -2.69 1.08
N ILE A 361 3.82 -1.64 1.81
CA ILE A 361 3.12 -0.49 1.23
C ILE A 361 4.03 0.22 0.23
N GLY A 362 5.31 0.42 0.59
CA GLY A 362 6.29 1.04 -0.30
C GLY A 362 6.51 0.25 -1.58
N MET A 363 6.55 -1.08 -1.52
CA MET A 363 6.67 -1.94 -2.72
C MET A 363 5.54 -1.70 -3.72
N ILE A 364 4.31 -1.64 -3.23
CA ILE A 364 3.12 -1.46 -4.06
C ILE A 364 3.08 -0.06 -4.68
N PHE A 365 3.38 0.98 -3.89
CA PHE A 365 3.24 2.37 -4.36
C PHE A 365 4.45 2.88 -5.14
N ALA A 366 5.65 2.34 -4.95
CA ALA A 366 6.85 2.79 -5.65
C ALA A 366 6.84 2.47 -7.15
N ILE A 367 6.21 1.36 -7.56
CA ILE A 367 6.14 0.97 -8.97
C ILE A 367 5.44 2.04 -9.83
N PRO A 368 4.21 2.47 -9.52
CA PRO A 368 3.57 3.52 -10.31
C PRO A 368 4.25 4.90 -10.16
N VAL A 369 4.90 5.21 -9.02
CA VAL A 369 5.73 6.42 -8.89
C VAL A 369 6.86 6.38 -9.92
N THR A 370 7.59 5.27 -9.98
CA THR A 370 8.69 5.09 -10.94
C THR A 370 8.19 5.15 -12.38
N ALA A 371 7.00 4.60 -12.66
CA ALA A 371 6.40 4.69 -13.99
C ALA A 371 6.10 6.14 -14.41
N VAL A 372 5.54 6.93 -13.51
CA VAL A 372 5.29 8.36 -13.76
C VAL A 372 6.59 9.09 -14.00
N LEU A 373 7.62 8.87 -13.16
CA LEU A 373 8.93 9.48 -13.33
C LEU A 373 9.56 9.08 -14.67
N TYR A 374 9.47 7.81 -15.04
CA TYR A 374 10.00 7.32 -16.32
C TYR A 374 9.32 8.00 -17.51
N VAL A 375 8.00 8.13 -17.51
CA VAL A 375 7.25 8.84 -18.58
C VAL A 375 7.67 10.30 -18.66
N LEU A 376 7.76 10.99 -17.51
CA LEU A 376 8.17 12.41 -17.48
C LEU A 376 9.60 12.61 -18.00
N LEU A 377 10.52 11.73 -17.62
CA LEU A 377 11.91 11.78 -18.11
C LEU A 377 11.98 11.49 -19.60
N LYS A 378 11.23 10.48 -20.08
CA LYS A 378 11.15 10.15 -21.51
C LYS A 378 10.58 11.31 -22.33
N ASP A 379 9.51 11.94 -21.85
CA ASP A 379 8.89 13.09 -22.52
C ASP A 379 9.85 14.30 -22.58
N ASP A 380 10.58 14.57 -21.49
CA ASP A 380 11.58 15.66 -21.48
C ASP A 380 12.77 15.36 -22.40
N ALA A 381 13.29 14.12 -22.37
CA ALA A 381 14.35 13.69 -23.28
C ALA A 381 13.93 13.81 -24.75
N ASN A 382 12.75 13.29 -25.11
CA ASN A 382 12.22 13.37 -26.47
C ASN A 382 12.05 14.82 -26.96
N ARG A 383 11.52 15.71 -26.09
CA ARG A 383 11.41 17.15 -26.41
C ARG A 383 12.77 17.81 -26.63
N ARG A 384 13.80 17.45 -25.87
CA ARG A 384 15.16 17.97 -26.01
C ARG A 384 15.83 17.44 -27.30
N LEU A 385 15.65 16.16 -27.64
CA LEU A 385 16.14 15.56 -28.87
C LEU A 385 15.52 16.20 -30.11
N GLN A 386 14.19 16.38 -30.11
CA GLN A 386 13.50 17.08 -31.20
C GLN A 386 14.01 18.51 -31.40
N ARG A 387 14.27 19.25 -30.30
CA ARG A 387 14.87 20.60 -30.39
C ARG A 387 16.28 20.58 -30.98
N LYS A 388 17.04 19.52 -30.73
CA LYS A 388 18.40 19.31 -31.27
C LYS A 388 18.40 18.67 -32.67
N LYS A 389 17.24 18.28 -33.20
CA LYS A 389 17.07 17.55 -34.48
C LYS A 389 17.88 16.26 -34.51
N ILE A 390 17.94 15.53 -33.37
CA ILE A 390 18.62 14.26 -33.26
C ILE A 390 17.54 13.18 -33.20
N ASP A 391 17.56 12.26 -34.16
CA ASP A 391 16.72 11.06 -34.19
C ASP A 391 17.53 9.89 -33.63
N ILE A 392 17.07 9.35 -32.47
CA ILE A 392 17.62 8.14 -31.82
C ILE A 392 16.47 7.16 -31.60
#